data_bfb38db93e3fca1d8ddcb3b26b582990
#
_entry.id   bfb38db93e3fca1d8ddcb3b26b582990
#
_cell.length_a   1.000
_cell.length_b   1.000
_cell.length_c   1.000
_cell.angle_alpha   90.00
_cell.angle_beta   90.00
_cell.angle_gamma   90.00
#
_symmetry.space_group_name_H-M   'P 1'
#
loop_
_entity.id
_entity.type
_entity.pdbx_description
1 polymer ?
#
loop_
_entity_poly.entity_id
_entity_poly.type
_entity_poly.pdbx_seq_one_letter_code
_entity_poly.pdbx_strand_id
1 'polypeptide(L)'
;MNKQIINMIKNVIQIIDEQFKYSEERRKKYNISKSDVERTIVTPFGEIQFSRTFYKNKLNGKYYFYIDDVLNIESNKTYDPVVRAILVHQSVVTNSNSTCFNSSLNTLNLSNWLKNKVNMIPRQTIYRIKKEVKIRKVKYKKISVDKTLYVMADEKWIHEQDKNNPNIKKWIMSKCFVTFTGIKRKGKRSKLIGKHTFITSSSTPWKDLMDEIYLIYDFTKIETINLLSDAGSWILSGKDELRLYSNIKVVVNTCEFHVKLKISRSTTDKELRIKIANIIYENEDKEEFIKEMDKLIEEKKTEERKQKVTEYKNYILNHWIGIINMKYSMCKSSMEAHIQHCIASSFSEVPKAYSRSTIQINLKLQEMYLNGIDIIEYYLKTYNSEDDYIYNNDDEKKVNFSLFEKSTSNIPVASSCNPVSLVLHNIANYA
;
A
#
# COMPACT_ATOMS: atom_id res chain seq x y z
N MET A 1 -6.90 -20.56 28.07
CA MET A 1 -6.88 -19.09 28.00
C MET A 1 -8.03 -18.53 27.15
N ASN A 2 -8.11 -18.76 25.84
CA ASN A 2 -9.16 -18.15 25.01
C ASN A 2 -10.61 -18.50 25.40
N LYS A 3 -10.89 -19.76 25.81
CA LYS A 3 -12.24 -20.13 26.32
C LYS A 3 -12.65 -19.31 27.53
N GLN A 4 -11.71 -19.07 28.45
CA GLN A 4 -11.96 -18.27 29.64
C GLN A 4 -12.26 -16.82 29.31
N ILE A 5 -11.49 -16.23 28.38
CA ILE A 5 -11.72 -14.88 27.86
C ILE A 5 -13.07 -14.79 27.18
N ILE A 6 -13.41 -15.73 26.31
CA ILE A 6 -14.73 -15.78 25.64
C ILE A 6 -15.87 -15.85 26.65
N ASN A 7 -15.77 -16.72 27.67
CA ASN A 7 -16.78 -16.84 28.72
C ASN A 7 -16.89 -15.55 29.55
N MET A 8 -15.77 -14.92 29.87
CA MET A 8 -15.77 -13.62 30.54
C MET A 8 -16.47 -12.55 29.72
N ILE A 9 -16.16 -12.44 28.44
CA ILE A 9 -16.82 -11.48 27.54
C ILE A 9 -18.33 -11.74 27.46
N LYS A 10 -18.77 -13.00 27.34
CA LYS A 10 -20.18 -13.36 27.33
C LYS A 10 -20.90 -12.92 28.60
N ASN A 11 -20.29 -13.19 29.77
CA ASN A 11 -20.85 -12.81 31.08
C ASN A 11 -20.97 -11.26 31.15
N VAL A 12 -19.96 -10.51 30.73
CA VAL A 12 -19.99 -9.04 30.72
C VAL A 12 -21.11 -8.55 29.82
N ILE A 13 -21.24 -9.08 28.60
CA ILE A 13 -22.32 -8.72 27.67
C ILE A 13 -23.70 -8.98 28.30
N GLN A 14 -23.87 -10.12 28.96
CA GLN A 14 -25.13 -10.46 29.59
C GLN A 14 -25.46 -9.48 30.74
N ILE A 15 -24.47 -9.15 31.58
CA ILE A 15 -24.65 -8.18 32.67
C ILE A 15 -25.09 -6.82 32.12
N ILE A 16 -24.41 -6.34 31.06
CA ILE A 16 -24.74 -5.04 30.43
C ILE A 16 -26.15 -5.07 29.83
N ASP A 17 -26.53 -6.14 29.13
CA ASP A 17 -27.89 -6.25 28.56
C ASP A 17 -28.97 -6.28 29.65
N GLU A 18 -28.75 -7.00 30.73
CA GLU A 18 -29.64 -7.04 31.87
C GLU A 18 -29.74 -5.70 32.61
N GLN A 19 -28.62 -5.02 32.84
CA GLN A 19 -28.61 -3.70 33.45
C GLN A 19 -29.45 -2.71 32.62
N PHE A 20 -29.25 -2.66 31.31
CA PHE A 20 -30.04 -1.80 30.45
C PHE A 20 -31.52 -2.22 30.40
N LYS A 21 -31.80 -3.54 30.33
CA LYS A 21 -33.15 -4.10 30.29
C LYS A 21 -34.02 -3.63 31.46
N TYR A 22 -33.43 -3.51 32.65
CA TYR A 22 -34.14 -3.09 33.87
C TYR A 22 -33.98 -1.57 34.18
N SER A 23 -33.21 -0.82 33.42
CA SER A 23 -32.94 0.59 33.64
C SER A 23 -34.19 1.48 33.46
N GLU A 24 -34.20 2.61 34.16
CA GLU A 24 -35.25 3.63 33.97
C GLU A 24 -35.19 4.27 32.58
N GLU A 25 -33.97 4.46 32.06
CA GLU A 25 -33.76 5.00 30.72
C GLU A 25 -34.44 4.14 29.68
N ARG A 26 -34.24 2.85 29.72
CA ARG A 26 -34.92 1.92 28.83
C ARG A 26 -36.45 2.03 28.98
N ARG A 27 -36.95 2.01 30.23
CA ARG A 27 -38.40 2.09 30.49
C ARG A 27 -39.04 3.35 29.91
N LYS A 28 -38.33 4.48 29.94
CA LYS A 28 -38.78 5.75 29.38
C LYS A 28 -38.77 5.74 27.84
N LYS A 29 -37.73 5.23 27.23
CA LYS A 29 -37.48 5.37 25.78
C LYS A 29 -37.88 4.17 24.91
N TYR A 30 -37.84 2.97 25.47
CA TYR A 30 -37.96 1.73 24.69
C TYR A 30 -38.93 0.71 25.29
N ASN A 31 -39.67 0.00 24.44
CA ASN A 31 -40.38 -1.23 24.76
C ASN A 31 -39.53 -2.44 24.38
N ILE A 32 -39.58 -3.51 25.18
CA ILE A 32 -38.95 -4.80 24.85
C ILE A 32 -39.82 -5.42 23.73
N SER A 33 -39.21 -5.71 22.60
CA SER A 33 -39.88 -6.38 21.47
C SER A 33 -39.62 -7.89 21.52
N LYS A 34 -38.39 -8.30 21.77
CA LYS A 34 -38.01 -9.71 21.90
C LYS A 34 -36.78 -9.84 22.82
N SER A 35 -36.81 -10.79 23.73
CA SER A 35 -35.64 -11.17 24.56
C SER A 35 -34.88 -12.32 23.91
N ASP A 36 -33.65 -12.50 24.33
CA ASP A 36 -32.80 -13.65 24.00
C ASP A 36 -32.58 -13.88 22.49
N VAL A 37 -32.37 -12.76 21.76
CA VAL A 37 -32.04 -12.81 20.34
C VAL A 37 -30.56 -13.14 20.18
N GLU A 38 -30.28 -14.33 19.67
CA GLU A 38 -28.91 -14.80 19.49
C GLU A 38 -28.13 -13.96 18.45
N ARG A 39 -26.89 -13.72 18.74
CA ARG A 39 -25.91 -13.06 17.87
C ARG A 39 -24.58 -13.81 17.93
N THR A 40 -23.98 -13.97 16.76
CA THR A 40 -22.63 -14.53 16.64
C THR A 40 -21.71 -13.49 16.02
N ILE A 41 -20.55 -13.26 16.63
CA ILE A 41 -19.47 -12.41 16.11
C ILE A 41 -18.13 -13.17 16.13
N VAL A 42 -17.29 -12.89 15.16
CA VAL A 42 -15.91 -13.40 15.09
C VAL A 42 -14.98 -12.32 15.61
N THR A 43 -14.30 -12.62 16.71
CA THR A 43 -13.34 -11.72 17.37
C THR A 43 -11.91 -12.26 17.23
N PRO A 44 -10.87 -11.50 17.60
CA PRO A 44 -9.50 -12.02 17.66
C PRO A 44 -9.31 -13.22 18.59
N PHE A 45 -10.23 -13.42 19.55
CA PHE A 45 -10.20 -14.54 20.49
C PHE A 45 -10.97 -15.77 20.01
N GLY A 46 -11.77 -15.60 18.97
CA GLY A 46 -12.62 -16.61 18.39
C GLY A 46 -14.05 -16.14 18.19
N GLU A 47 -14.94 -17.07 17.86
CA GLU A 47 -16.36 -16.82 17.68
C GLU A 47 -17.05 -16.72 19.02
N ILE A 48 -17.81 -15.68 19.22
CA ILE A 48 -18.58 -15.45 20.44
C ILE A 48 -20.04 -15.45 20.04
N GLN A 49 -20.78 -16.40 20.60
CA GLN A 49 -22.23 -16.46 20.51
C GLN A 49 -22.81 -15.95 21.83
N PHE A 50 -23.69 -14.95 21.75
CA PHE A 50 -24.34 -14.33 22.90
C PHE A 50 -25.78 -13.97 22.59
N SER A 51 -26.60 -13.82 23.65
CA SER A 51 -27.98 -13.36 23.55
C SER A 51 -28.06 -11.88 23.88
N ARG A 52 -29.03 -11.19 23.28
CA ARG A 52 -29.25 -9.76 23.46
C ARG A 52 -30.73 -9.44 23.33
N THR A 53 -31.16 -8.34 23.92
CA THR A 53 -32.56 -7.90 23.92
C THR A 53 -32.81 -6.94 22.74
N PHE A 54 -33.91 -7.17 22.03
CA PHE A 54 -34.38 -6.35 20.91
C PHE A 54 -35.42 -5.36 21.40
N TYR A 55 -35.18 -4.08 21.18
CA TYR A 55 -36.02 -2.99 21.67
C TYR A 55 -36.73 -2.29 20.50
N LYS A 56 -37.88 -1.66 20.81
CA LYS A 56 -38.61 -0.77 19.91
C LYS A 56 -38.69 0.61 20.57
N ASN A 57 -38.17 1.63 19.90
CA ASN A 57 -38.25 3.00 20.38
C ASN A 57 -39.68 3.50 20.41
N LYS A 58 -40.13 4.08 21.53
CA LYS A 58 -41.51 4.53 21.76
C LYS A 58 -41.87 5.73 20.90
N LEU A 59 -40.91 6.61 20.57
CA LEU A 59 -41.16 7.85 19.85
C LEU A 59 -41.22 7.63 18.33
N ASN A 60 -40.24 6.92 17.76
CA ASN A 60 -40.10 6.80 16.31
C ASN A 60 -40.38 5.40 15.77
N GLY A 61 -40.70 4.44 16.64
CA GLY A 61 -40.99 3.06 16.27
C GLY A 61 -39.79 2.24 15.73
N LYS A 62 -38.61 2.83 15.66
CA LYS A 62 -37.42 2.13 15.16
C LYS A 62 -36.96 1.04 16.11
N TYR A 63 -36.45 -0.02 15.52
CA TYR A 63 -35.88 -1.14 16.27
C TYR A 63 -34.42 -0.90 16.62
N TYR A 64 -33.99 -1.47 17.76
CA TYR A 64 -32.73 -1.15 18.38
C TYR A 64 -32.16 -2.32 19.18
N PHE A 65 -30.87 -2.57 19.09
CA PHE A 65 -30.13 -3.48 19.94
C PHE A 65 -29.09 -2.69 20.75
N TYR A 66 -29.30 -2.53 22.04
CA TYR A 66 -28.40 -1.77 22.91
C TYR A 66 -26.98 -2.35 22.91
N ILE A 67 -26.87 -3.68 22.98
CA ILE A 67 -25.58 -4.36 22.98
C ILE A 67 -24.77 -4.13 21.67
N ASP A 68 -25.43 -4.03 20.53
CA ASP A 68 -24.74 -3.77 19.27
C ASP A 68 -24.07 -2.39 19.28
N ASP A 69 -24.72 -1.38 19.85
CA ASP A 69 -24.16 -0.04 19.98
C ASP A 69 -23.01 -0.02 21.01
N VAL A 70 -23.20 -0.64 22.18
CA VAL A 70 -22.15 -0.74 23.21
C VAL A 70 -20.88 -1.42 22.67
N LEU A 71 -21.05 -2.47 21.88
CA LEU A 71 -19.94 -3.20 21.27
C LEU A 71 -19.47 -2.58 19.96
N ASN A 72 -20.13 -1.50 19.51
CA ASN A 72 -19.89 -0.86 18.22
C ASN A 72 -19.93 -1.85 17.05
N ILE A 73 -20.92 -2.73 17.05
CA ILE A 73 -21.13 -3.73 16.01
C ILE A 73 -22.24 -3.28 15.09
N GLU A 74 -21.91 -3.03 13.83
CA GLU A 74 -22.91 -2.73 12.82
C GLU A 74 -23.88 -3.92 12.60
N SER A 75 -25.14 -3.62 12.35
CA SER A 75 -26.12 -4.63 11.96
C SER A 75 -25.62 -5.42 10.74
N ASN A 76 -25.86 -6.73 10.74
CA ASN A 76 -25.47 -7.64 9.66
C ASN A 76 -23.95 -7.83 9.45
N LYS A 77 -23.09 -7.38 10.36
CA LYS A 77 -21.64 -7.67 10.33
C LYS A 77 -21.32 -8.84 11.26
N THR A 78 -20.60 -9.80 10.74
CA THR A 78 -20.17 -11.00 11.49
C THR A 78 -18.77 -10.85 12.09
N TYR A 79 -17.94 -10.02 11.50
CA TYR A 79 -16.54 -9.83 11.91
C TYR A 79 -16.39 -8.54 12.70
N ASP A 80 -15.80 -8.66 13.88
CA ASP A 80 -15.39 -7.55 14.74
C ASP A 80 -14.48 -6.56 13.96
N PRO A 81 -14.52 -5.25 14.26
CA PRO A 81 -13.67 -4.26 13.60
C PRO A 81 -12.17 -4.60 13.61
N VAL A 82 -11.66 -5.19 14.72
CA VAL A 82 -10.24 -5.58 14.82
C VAL A 82 -9.91 -6.72 13.86
N VAL A 83 -10.78 -7.73 13.76
CA VAL A 83 -10.61 -8.83 12.78
C VAL A 83 -10.63 -8.28 11.36
N ARG A 84 -11.54 -7.35 11.08
CA ARG A 84 -11.64 -6.71 9.76
C ARG A 84 -10.37 -5.91 9.45
N ALA A 85 -9.83 -5.16 10.41
CA ALA A 85 -8.56 -4.42 10.27
C ALA A 85 -7.38 -5.37 9.97
N ILE A 86 -7.28 -6.50 10.68
CA ILE A 86 -6.27 -7.53 10.45
C ILE A 86 -6.40 -8.11 9.04
N LEU A 87 -7.60 -8.43 8.58
CA LEU A 87 -7.83 -8.96 7.24
C LEU A 87 -7.45 -7.94 6.14
N VAL A 88 -7.76 -6.66 6.34
CA VAL A 88 -7.34 -5.60 5.43
C VAL A 88 -5.83 -5.51 5.39
N HIS A 89 -5.15 -5.44 6.55
CA HIS A 89 -3.70 -5.39 6.64
C HIS A 89 -3.04 -6.57 5.91
N GLN A 90 -3.45 -7.80 6.23
CA GLN A 90 -2.92 -9.00 5.57
C GLN A 90 -3.12 -8.97 4.05
N SER A 91 -4.27 -8.47 3.58
CA SER A 91 -4.56 -8.36 2.14
C SER A 91 -3.74 -7.28 1.44
N VAL A 92 -3.12 -6.36 2.18
CA VAL A 92 -2.15 -5.38 1.66
C VAL A 92 -0.76 -5.99 1.62
N VAL A 93 -0.34 -6.67 2.69
CA VAL A 93 1.00 -7.27 2.79
C VAL A 93 1.18 -8.43 1.80
N THR A 94 0.14 -9.21 1.57
CA THR A 94 0.18 -10.36 0.68
C THR A 94 -0.70 -10.15 -0.56
N ASN A 95 -1.92 -10.57 -0.51
CA ASN A 95 -3.03 -10.29 -1.42
C ASN A 95 -4.29 -11.00 -0.86
N SER A 96 -5.47 -10.71 -1.42
CA SER A 96 -6.71 -11.29 -0.90
C SER A 96 -6.81 -12.82 -1.02
N ASN A 97 -6.13 -13.44 -1.99
CA ASN A 97 -6.10 -14.91 -2.12
C ASN A 97 -5.24 -15.54 -1.03
N SER A 98 -4.01 -15.04 -0.84
CA SER A 98 -3.11 -15.50 0.21
C SER A 98 -3.70 -15.25 1.59
N THR A 99 -4.39 -14.13 1.81
CA THR A 99 -5.09 -13.83 3.05
C THR A 99 -6.20 -14.85 3.32
N CYS A 100 -6.98 -15.20 2.30
CA CYS A 100 -8.00 -16.24 2.40
C CYS A 100 -7.38 -17.59 2.79
N PHE A 101 -6.32 -18.00 2.11
CA PHE A 101 -5.60 -19.23 2.41
C PHE A 101 -4.98 -19.20 3.82
N ASN A 102 -4.31 -18.09 4.17
CA ASN A 102 -3.69 -17.91 5.48
C ASN A 102 -4.71 -17.89 6.62
N SER A 103 -5.94 -17.40 6.38
CA SER A 103 -6.99 -17.44 7.39
C SER A 103 -7.37 -18.87 7.78
N SER A 104 -7.26 -19.82 6.85
CA SER A 104 -7.50 -21.24 7.14
C SER A 104 -6.33 -21.92 7.87
N LEU A 105 -5.10 -21.48 7.57
CA LEU A 105 -3.87 -22.06 8.16
C LEU A 105 -3.47 -21.45 9.49
N ASN A 106 -4.20 -20.45 9.96
CA ASN A 106 -3.93 -19.82 11.25
C ASN A 106 -2.65 -18.99 11.34
N THR A 107 -2.13 -18.53 10.22
CA THR A 107 -1.00 -17.63 10.18
C THR A 107 -1.34 -16.21 10.65
N LEU A 108 -2.64 -15.93 10.86
CA LEU A 108 -3.12 -14.65 11.40
C LEU A 108 -2.99 -14.53 12.92
N ASN A 109 -2.41 -15.52 13.62
CA ASN A 109 -2.46 -15.61 15.11
C ASN A 109 -3.86 -15.43 15.72
N LEU A 110 -4.88 -15.47 14.89
CA LEU A 110 -6.26 -15.69 15.32
C LEU A 110 -6.26 -17.07 15.95
N SER A 111 -6.47 -17.14 17.21
CA SER A 111 -6.26 -18.27 18.12
C SER A 111 -6.40 -19.70 17.51
N ASN A 112 -5.77 -20.69 18.15
CA ASN A 112 -5.90 -22.13 17.80
C ASN A 112 -7.35 -22.61 17.64
N TRP A 113 -8.31 -21.84 18.09
CA TRP A 113 -9.73 -22.11 18.01
C TRP A 113 -10.30 -21.87 16.60
N LEU A 114 -9.84 -20.84 15.88
CA LEU A 114 -10.18 -20.64 14.46
C LEU A 114 -9.68 -21.80 13.57
N LYS A 115 -8.62 -22.52 14.02
CA LYS A 115 -8.14 -23.73 13.34
C LYS A 115 -9.20 -24.80 13.17
N ASN A 116 -10.09 -24.97 14.13
CA ASN A 116 -10.96 -26.12 14.21
C ASN A 116 -12.42 -25.84 13.82
N LYS A 117 -12.85 -24.60 13.66
CA LYS A 117 -14.27 -24.25 13.47
C LYS A 117 -14.59 -23.21 12.39
N VAL A 118 -13.64 -22.41 11.94
CA VAL A 118 -13.91 -21.45 10.88
C VAL A 118 -13.42 -22.04 9.58
N ASN A 119 -14.37 -22.33 8.70
CA ASN A 119 -14.12 -22.45 7.28
C ASN A 119 -13.33 -21.23 6.83
N MET A 120 -12.42 -21.40 5.88
CA MET A 120 -11.65 -20.30 5.29
C MET A 120 -12.53 -19.06 5.14
N ILE A 121 -12.05 -17.90 5.60
CA ILE A 121 -12.76 -16.65 5.33
C ILE A 121 -12.78 -16.45 3.82
N PRO A 122 -13.96 -16.45 3.18
CA PRO A 122 -14.04 -16.42 1.74
C PRO A 122 -13.37 -15.16 1.18
N ARG A 123 -12.63 -15.29 0.08
CA ARG A 123 -12.01 -14.16 -0.63
C ARG A 123 -12.99 -13.01 -0.88
N GLN A 124 -14.24 -13.36 -1.19
CA GLN A 124 -15.32 -12.39 -1.42
C GLN A 124 -15.59 -11.54 -0.16
N THR A 125 -15.52 -12.15 1.03
CA THR A 125 -15.69 -11.45 2.31
C THR A 125 -14.53 -10.49 2.56
N ILE A 126 -13.29 -10.94 2.38
CA ILE A 126 -12.09 -10.10 2.50
C ILE A 126 -12.16 -8.92 1.53
N TYR A 127 -12.55 -9.18 0.29
CA TYR A 127 -12.73 -8.16 -0.72
C TYR A 127 -13.81 -7.14 -0.33
N ARG A 128 -14.94 -7.58 0.24
CA ARG A 128 -16.03 -6.72 0.72
C ARG A 128 -15.58 -5.84 1.86
N ILE A 129 -14.89 -6.42 2.85
CA ILE A 129 -14.31 -5.69 3.98
C ILE A 129 -13.33 -4.62 3.49
N LYS A 130 -12.46 -4.97 2.54
CA LYS A 130 -11.50 -4.04 1.96
C LYS A 130 -12.16 -2.87 1.22
N LYS A 131 -13.27 -3.11 0.54
CA LYS A 131 -14.05 -2.05 -0.13
C LYS A 131 -14.73 -1.08 0.82
N GLU A 132 -14.99 -1.50 2.04
CA GLU A 132 -15.62 -0.67 3.06
C GLU A 132 -14.63 0.27 3.75
N VAL A 133 -13.31 0.13 3.48
CA VAL A 133 -12.30 1.02 4.03
C VAL A 133 -12.53 2.45 3.56
N LYS A 134 -12.70 3.34 4.51
CA LYS A 134 -12.83 4.78 4.24
C LYS A 134 -11.43 5.37 4.01
N ILE A 135 -11.16 5.80 2.77
CA ILE A 135 -9.90 6.47 2.47
C ILE A 135 -10.02 7.93 2.91
N ARG A 136 -9.25 8.30 3.93
CA ARG A 136 -9.14 9.67 4.46
C ARG A 136 -7.81 10.28 4.05
N LYS A 137 -7.75 11.61 4.06
CA LYS A 137 -6.50 12.33 3.84
C LYS A 137 -5.56 12.03 5.01
N VAL A 138 -4.32 11.69 4.68
CA VAL A 138 -3.26 11.49 5.67
C VAL A 138 -2.46 12.77 5.80
N LYS A 139 -2.33 13.28 7.01
CA LYS A 139 -1.47 14.42 7.32
C LYS A 139 -0.13 13.90 7.84
N TYR A 140 0.94 14.26 7.17
CA TYR A 140 2.31 13.88 7.52
C TYR A 140 3.03 15.05 8.18
N LYS A 141 3.97 14.75 9.08
CA LYS A 141 4.96 15.73 9.54
C LYS A 141 5.92 16.00 8.39
N LYS A 142 6.19 17.28 8.10
CA LYS A 142 7.10 17.65 7.01
C LYS A 142 8.51 17.11 7.23
N ILE A 143 9.07 16.53 6.18
CA ILE A 143 10.42 16.01 6.13
C ILE A 143 11.35 17.15 5.71
N SER A 144 12.40 17.39 6.49
CA SER A 144 13.45 18.36 6.12
C SER A 144 14.26 17.82 4.94
N VAL A 145 14.51 18.69 3.97
CA VAL A 145 15.35 18.43 2.80
C VAL A 145 16.54 19.37 2.87
N ASP A 146 17.74 18.89 2.57
CA ASP A 146 18.90 19.77 2.53
C ASP A 146 18.86 20.63 1.27
N LYS A 147 19.30 20.09 0.12
CA LYS A 147 19.33 20.82 -1.15
C LYS A 147 18.71 20.05 -2.31
N THR A 148 18.67 18.74 -2.18
CA THR A 148 18.31 17.86 -3.29
C THR A 148 17.18 16.92 -2.92
N LEU A 149 16.14 16.91 -3.73
CA LEU A 149 15.09 15.91 -3.70
C LEU A 149 15.27 14.94 -4.88
N TYR A 150 15.25 13.66 -4.59
CA TYR A 150 15.29 12.60 -5.60
C TYR A 150 13.88 12.10 -5.87
N VAL A 151 13.54 11.93 -7.15
CA VAL A 151 12.25 11.40 -7.60
C VAL A 151 12.54 10.23 -8.54
N MET A 152 12.17 9.04 -8.16
CA MET A 152 12.10 7.88 -9.04
C MET A 152 10.67 7.74 -9.55
N ALA A 153 10.50 7.47 -10.83
CA ALA A 153 9.19 7.30 -11.47
C ALA A 153 9.19 6.09 -12.41
N ASP A 154 8.09 5.35 -12.41
CA ASP A 154 7.86 4.20 -13.27
C ASP A 154 6.36 3.83 -13.29
N GLU A 155 5.93 2.94 -14.19
CA GLU A 155 4.54 2.55 -14.31
C GLU A 155 4.31 1.03 -14.24
N LYS A 156 3.07 0.68 -13.88
CA LYS A 156 2.54 -0.67 -13.99
C LYS A 156 1.16 -0.66 -14.65
N TRP A 157 1.00 -1.49 -15.66
CA TRP A 157 -0.28 -1.73 -16.29
C TRP A 157 -1.07 -2.78 -15.53
N ILE A 158 -2.31 -2.45 -15.16
CA ILE A 158 -3.21 -3.30 -14.41
C ILE A 158 -4.45 -3.56 -15.25
N HIS A 159 -4.86 -4.83 -15.36
CA HIS A 159 -6.04 -5.21 -16.13
C HIS A 159 -7.32 -4.79 -15.40
N GLU A 160 -8.10 -3.91 -16.03
CA GLU A 160 -9.40 -3.46 -15.53
C GLU A 160 -10.51 -4.35 -16.09
N GLN A 161 -11.43 -4.74 -15.24
CA GLN A 161 -12.65 -5.44 -15.64
C GLN A 161 -13.67 -4.43 -16.20
N ASP A 162 -14.01 -4.55 -17.47
CA ASP A 162 -15.16 -3.87 -18.05
C ASP A 162 -16.43 -4.72 -17.84
N LYS A 163 -17.36 -4.20 -17.03
CA LYS A 163 -18.60 -4.90 -16.74
C LYS A 163 -19.57 -4.94 -17.94
N ASN A 164 -19.50 -3.92 -18.79
CA ASN A 164 -20.38 -3.77 -19.94
C ASN A 164 -19.88 -4.60 -21.14
N ASN A 165 -18.56 -4.77 -21.23
CA ASN A 165 -17.91 -5.50 -22.33
C ASN A 165 -16.83 -6.43 -21.77
N PRO A 166 -17.17 -7.58 -21.20
CA PRO A 166 -16.23 -8.47 -20.52
C PRO A 166 -15.14 -9.03 -21.45
N ASN A 167 -15.38 -9.02 -22.77
CA ASN A 167 -14.42 -9.48 -23.78
C ASN A 167 -13.39 -8.43 -24.19
N ILE A 168 -13.57 -7.16 -23.79
CA ILE A 168 -12.62 -6.08 -24.08
C ILE A 168 -11.58 -6.03 -22.97
N LYS A 169 -10.32 -6.24 -23.36
CA LYS A 169 -9.18 -6.05 -22.44
C LYS A 169 -8.92 -4.56 -22.26
N LYS A 170 -9.24 -4.07 -21.08
CA LYS A 170 -9.00 -2.69 -20.67
C LYS A 170 -7.87 -2.64 -19.66
N TRP A 171 -6.97 -1.68 -19.79
CA TRP A 171 -5.83 -1.52 -18.93
C TRP A 171 -5.79 -0.14 -18.30
N ILE A 172 -5.41 -0.08 -17.04
CA ILE A 172 -5.13 1.18 -16.32
C ILE A 172 -3.62 1.24 -16.10
N MET A 173 -3.03 2.35 -16.54
CA MET A 173 -1.65 2.68 -16.19
C MET A 173 -1.62 3.25 -14.78
N SER A 174 -1.03 2.52 -13.86
CA SER A 174 -0.74 3.01 -12.52
C SER A 174 0.68 3.52 -12.48
N LYS A 175 0.85 4.78 -12.11
CA LYS A 175 2.13 5.49 -12.03
C LYS A 175 2.59 5.52 -10.59
N CYS A 176 3.82 5.11 -10.36
CA CYS A 176 4.44 5.05 -9.03
C CYS A 176 5.61 6.00 -8.96
N PHE A 177 5.62 6.81 -7.93
CA PHE A 177 6.72 7.71 -7.62
C PHE A 177 7.30 7.33 -6.26
N VAL A 178 8.62 7.30 -6.17
CA VAL A 178 9.32 7.16 -4.90
C VAL A 178 10.23 8.38 -4.76
N THR A 179 9.92 9.21 -3.78
CA THR A 179 10.68 10.41 -3.45
C THR A 179 11.52 10.18 -2.21
N PHE A 180 12.70 10.79 -2.13
CA PHE A 180 13.60 10.65 -0.98
C PHE A 180 14.67 11.77 -0.99
N THR A 181 15.29 11.99 0.18
CA THR A 181 16.26 13.08 0.37
C THR A 181 17.72 12.62 0.30
N GLY A 182 17.96 11.32 0.37
CA GLY A 182 19.33 10.76 0.32
C GLY A 182 19.34 9.25 0.53
N ILE A 183 20.57 8.69 0.58
CA ILE A 183 20.78 7.26 0.79
C ILE A 183 21.76 7.05 1.95
N LYS A 184 21.38 6.20 2.91
CA LYS A 184 22.29 5.70 3.95
C LYS A 184 22.72 4.29 3.59
N ARG A 185 24.04 4.08 3.46
CA ARG A 185 24.62 2.76 3.18
C ARG A 185 25.05 2.08 4.48
N LYS A 186 24.72 0.80 4.63
CA LYS A 186 25.21 -0.07 5.72
C LYS A 186 25.65 -1.40 5.11
N GLY A 187 26.96 -1.54 4.89
CA GLY A 187 27.54 -2.69 4.17
C GLY A 187 27.00 -2.76 2.72
N LYS A 188 26.49 -3.93 2.33
CA LYS A 188 25.93 -4.15 0.99
C LYS A 188 24.49 -3.63 0.83
N ARG A 189 23.84 -3.18 1.92
CA ARG A 189 22.46 -2.68 1.89
C ARG A 189 22.41 -1.17 1.93
N SER A 190 21.46 -0.59 1.19
CA SER A 190 21.17 0.84 1.22
C SER A 190 19.74 1.09 1.68
N LYS A 191 19.54 2.16 2.46
CA LYS A 191 18.20 2.62 2.90
C LYS A 191 18.01 4.04 2.38
N LEU A 192 16.85 4.32 1.77
CA LEU A 192 16.46 5.67 1.37
C LEU A 192 16.10 6.48 2.62
N ILE A 193 16.60 7.71 2.69
CA ILE A 193 16.32 8.66 3.77
C ILE A 193 15.15 9.54 3.36
N GLY A 194 14.23 9.82 4.28
CA GLY A 194 13.06 10.66 3.99
C GLY A 194 12.22 10.11 2.84
N LYS A 195 12.11 8.79 2.74
CA LYS A 195 11.37 8.13 1.66
C LYS A 195 9.88 8.39 1.79
N HIS A 196 9.25 8.75 0.66
CA HIS A 196 7.81 8.76 0.49
C HIS A 196 7.44 8.10 -0.83
N THR A 197 6.38 7.31 -0.85
CA THR A 197 5.84 6.64 -2.04
C THR A 197 4.49 7.24 -2.37
N PHE A 198 4.29 7.62 -3.62
CA PHE A 198 3.03 8.13 -4.14
C PHE A 198 2.59 7.32 -5.35
N ILE A 199 1.33 6.90 -5.39
CA ILE A 199 0.80 6.05 -6.46
C ILE A 199 -0.49 6.67 -6.99
N THR A 200 -0.54 6.93 -8.28
CA THR A 200 -1.71 7.51 -8.94
C THR A 200 -2.03 6.82 -10.27
N SER A 201 -3.31 6.84 -10.65
CA SER A 201 -3.78 6.48 -12.00
C SER A 201 -4.38 7.68 -12.73
N SER A 202 -4.08 8.88 -12.29
CA SER A 202 -4.55 10.15 -12.84
C SER A 202 -3.96 10.42 -14.23
N SER A 203 -4.64 11.27 -15.00
CA SER A 203 -4.14 11.82 -16.26
C SER A 203 -3.09 12.91 -16.05
N THR A 204 -3.05 13.55 -14.86
CA THR A 204 -2.13 14.62 -14.48
C THR A 204 -1.18 14.20 -13.35
N PRO A 205 -0.37 13.14 -13.52
CA PRO A 205 0.36 12.51 -12.42
C PRO A 205 1.43 13.41 -11.81
N TRP A 206 2.02 14.29 -12.62
CA TRP A 206 3.07 15.20 -12.16
C TRP A 206 2.52 16.36 -11.33
N LYS A 207 1.34 16.87 -11.69
CA LYS A 207 0.63 17.84 -10.86
C LYS A 207 0.27 17.21 -9.51
N ASP A 208 -0.33 16.02 -9.54
CA ASP A 208 -0.71 15.30 -8.31
C ASP A 208 0.52 15.02 -7.43
N LEU A 209 1.66 14.65 -8.05
CA LEU A 209 2.92 14.48 -7.33
C LEU A 209 3.37 15.78 -6.67
N MET A 210 3.31 16.91 -7.39
CA MET A 210 3.72 18.20 -6.82
C MET A 210 2.85 18.56 -5.62
N ASP A 211 1.54 18.42 -5.72
CA ASP A 211 0.62 18.65 -4.61
C ASP A 211 0.98 17.76 -3.39
N GLU A 212 1.33 16.49 -3.63
CA GLU A 212 1.72 15.56 -2.57
C GLU A 212 3.06 15.93 -1.95
N ILE A 213 4.12 16.18 -2.74
CA ILE A 213 5.45 16.45 -2.20
C ILE A 213 5.53 17.80 -1.47
N TYR A 214 4.71 18.80 -1.82
CA TYR A 214 4.58 20.03 -1.05
C TYR A 214 4.01 19.81 0.35
N LEU A 215 3.17 18.80 0.52
CA LEU A 215 2.65 18.42 1.84
C LEU A 215 3.68 17.66 2.68
N ILE A 216 4.55 16.88 2.02
CA ILE A 216 5.48 15.96 2.67
C ILE A 216 6.82 16.61 2.98
N TYR A 217 7.36 17.44 2.07
CA TYR A 217 8.71 17.99 2.20
C TYR A 217 8.71 19.49 2.47
N ASP A 218 9.76 19.94 3.16
CA ASP A 218 10.05 21.37 3.29
C ASP A 218 10.77 21.85 2.03
N PHE A 219 10.04 22.56 1.18
CA PHE A 219 10.53 23.05 -0.10
C PHE A 219 11.43 24.29 0.00
N THR A 220 11.54 24.91 1.17
CA THR A 220 12.29 26.17 1.33
C THR A 220 13.77 26.06 1.03
N LYS A 221 14.34 24.86 1.11
CA LYS A 221 15.78 24.58 0.91
C LYS A 221 16.09 23.80 -0.35
N ILE A 222 15.08 23.37 -1.12
CA ILE A 222 15.31 22.54 -2.31
C ILE A 222 15.82 23.40 -3.46
N GLU A 223 17.03 23.11 -3.92
CA GLU A 223 17.66 23.75 -5.08
C GLU A 223 17.58 22.87 -6.33
N THR A 224 17.54 21.54 -6.16
CA THR A 224 17.58 20.59 -7.26
C THR A 224 16.62 19.42 -7.04
N ILE A 225 15.90 19.04 -8.09
CA ILE A 225 15.16 17.78 -8.17
C ILE A 225 15.88 16.85 -9.14
N ASN A 226 16.35 15.69 -8.66
CA ASN A 226 16.94 14.64 -9.49
C ASN A 226 15.86 13.63 -9.88
N LEU A 227 15.46 13.63 -11.14
CA LEU A 227 14.52 12.69 -11.72
C LEU A 227 15.26 11.45 -12.23
N LEU A 228 15.02 10.30 -11.60
CA LEU A 228 15.66 9.01 -11.90
C LEU A 228 14.64 8.12 -12.62
N SER A 229 14.88 7.73 -13.87
CA SER A 229 13.90 6.99 -14.66
C SER A 229 14.54 6.09 -15.72
N ASP A 230 13.71 5.25 -16.33
CA ASP A 230 14.06 4.49 -17.55
C ASP A 230 13.97 5.33 -18.83
N ALA A 231 13.64 6.62 -18.70
CA ALA A 231 13.44 7.57 -19.77
C ALA A 231 12.18 7.32 -20.65
N GLY A 232 11.13 6.73 -20.06
CA GLY A 232 9.81 6.67 -20.68
C GLY A 232 9.26 8.08 -21.01
N SER A 233 8.54 8.21 -22.12
CA SER A 233 8.08 9.52 -22.63
C SER A 233 7.27 10.32 -21.61
N TRP A 234 6.35 9.67 -20.90
CA TRP A 234 5.54 10.33 -19.87
C TRP A 234 6.37 10.77 -18.64
N ILE A 235 7.51 10.09 -18.39
CA ILE A 235 8.41 10.46 -17.29
C ILE A 235 9.27 11.65 -17.70
N LEU A 236 9.71 11.68 -18.94
CA LEU A 236 10.49 12.81 -19.46
C LEU A 236 9.68 14.10 -19.51
N SER A 237 8.37 14.03 -19.82
CA SER A 237 7.49 15.20 -19.74
C SER A 237 7.42 15.78 -18.32
N GLY A 238 7.68 14.97 -17.31
CA GLY A 238 7.75 15.40 -15.92
C GLY A 238 8.81 16.43 -15.62
N LYS A 239 9.89 16.47 -16.40
CA LYS A 239 10.91 17.53 -16.29
C LYS A 239 10.31 18.91 -16.50
N ASP A 240 9.49 19.07 -17.53
CA ASP A 240 8.90 20.35 -17.87
C ASP A 240 7.73 20.69 -16.93
N GLU A 241 6.92 19.69 -16.58
CA GLU A 241 5.87 19.83 -15.57
C GLU A 241 6.44 20.26 -14.22
N LEU A 242 7.47 19.61 -13.72
CA LEU A 242 8.12 19.98 -12.45
C LEU A 242 8.70 21.40 -12.47
N ARG A 243 9.17 21.87 -13.64
CA ARG A 243 9.65 23.24 -13.81
C ARG A 243 8.53 24.27 -13.81
N LEU A 244 7.34 23.93 -14.31
CA LEU A 244 6.19 24.81 -14.28
C LEU A 244 5.71 25.11 -12.86
N TYR A 245 5.81 24.12 -11.95
CA TYR A 245 5.37 24.25 -10.57
C TYR A 245 6.44 24.75 -9.60
N SER A 246 7.69 24.78 -10.04
CA SER A 246 8.79 25.22 -9.19
C SER A 246 9.92 25.81 -10.03
N ASN A 247 10.54 26.91 -9.57
CA ASN A 247 11.76 27.45 -10.18
C ASN A 247 13.01 26.61 -9.85
N ILE A 248 12.83 25.34 -9.48
CA ILE A 248 13.88 24.44 -9.05
C ILE A 248 14.54 23.79 -10.28
N LYS A 249 15.86 23.64 -10.24
CA LYS A 249 16.60 22.93 -11.28
C LYS A 249 16.19 21.46 -11.32
N VAL A 250 15.69 20.97 -12.45
CA VAL A 250 15.37 19.55 -12.65
C VAL A 250 16.45 18.88 -13.50
N VAL A 251 17.11 17.87 -12.94
CA VAL A 251 18.15 17.07 -13.59
C VAL A 251 17.59 15.67 -13.87
N VAL A 252 17.57 15.29 -15.15
CA VAL A 252 17.14 13.94 -15.55
C VAL A 252 18.35 13.01 -15.50
N ASN A 253 18.16 11.84 -14.91
CA ASN A 253 19.14 10.77 -14.79
C ASN A 253 18.54 9.48 -15.36
N THR A 254 19.15 8.94 -16.43
CA THR A 254 18.67 7.72 -17.09
C THR A 254 19.24 6.47 -16.42
N CYS A 255 18.37 5.52 -16.11
CA CYS A 255 18.72 4.32 -15.37
C CYS A 255 19.80 3.47 -16.09
N GLU A 256 20.92 3.25 -15.42
CA GLU A 256 22.05 2.47 -15.91
C GLU A 256 21.68 1.03 -16.28
N PHE A 257 20.75 0.41 -15.54
CA PHE A 257 20.27 -0.93 -15.82
C PHE A 257 19.65 -1.04 -17.23
N HIS A 258 18.78 -0.08 -17.60
CA HIS A 258 18.12 -0.06 -18.90
C HIS A 258 19.11 0.19 -20.04
N VAL A 259 20.10 1.04 -19.82
CA VAL A 259 21.18 1.26 -20.80
C VAL A 259 21.98 -0.04 -21.04
N LYS A 260 22.44 -0.68 -19.97
CA LYS A 260 23.17 -1.96 -20.05
C LYS A 260 22.34 -3.07 -20.70
N LEU A 261 21.01 -3.08 -20.45
CA LEU A 261 20.11 -4.03 -21.09
C LEU A 261 20.01 -3.79 -22.59
N LYS A 262 19.98 -2.53 -23.07
CA LYS A 262 20.00 -2.21 -24.51
C LYS A 262 21.32 -2.65 -25.15
N ILE A 263 22.45 -2.36 -24.51
CA ILE A 263 23.76 -2.81 -24.97
C ILE A 263 23.82 -4.34 -25.06
N SER A 264 23.33 -5.06 -24.04
CA SER A 264 23.37 -6.52 -24.03
C SER A 264 22.46 -7.15 -25.10
N ARG A 265 21.40 -6.47 -25.50
CA ARG A 265 20.49 -6.90 -26.57
C ARG A 265 20.98 -6.57 -27.96
N SER A 266 21.91 -5.62 -28.12
CA SER A 266 22.47 -5.21 -29.41
C SER A 266 23.44 -6.26 -29.96
N THR A 267 24.21 -6.94 -29.11
CA THR A 267 25.19 -7.93 -29.51
C THR A 267 25.33 -9.06 -28.48
N THR A 268 25.68 -10.25 -28.92
CA THR A 268 26.04 -11.40 -28.07
C THR A 268 27.53 -11.38 -27.71
N ASP A 269 28.34 -10.65 -28.43
CA ASP A 269 29.78 -10.49 -28.17
C ASP A 269 30.03 -9.74 -26.86
N LYS A 270 30.71 -10.38 -25.93
CA LYS A 270 30.99 -9.83 -24.60
C LYS A 270 32.02 -8.71 -24.64
N GLU A 271 33.06 -8.85 -25.47
CA GLU A 271 34.11 -7.83 -25.57
C GLU A 271 33.57 -6.54 -26.20
N LEU A 272 32.74 -6.67 -27.23
CA LEU A 272 32.08 -5.53 -27.84
C LEU A 272 31.10 -4.83 -26.87
N ARG A 273 30.39 -5.58 -26.04
CA ARG A 273 29.53 -4.97 -24.96
C ARG A 273 30.37 -4.16 -23.99
N ILE A 274 31.52 -4.68 -23.57
CA ILE A 274 32.44 -3.97 -22.67
C ILE A 274 32.98 -2.73 -23.35
N LYS A 275 33.41 -2.84 -24.63
CA LYS A 275 33.89 -1.71 -25.41
C LYS A 275 32.84 -0.60 -25.49
N ILE A 276 31.60 -0.91 -25.89
CA ILE A 276 30.49 0.05 -25.98
C ILE A 276 30.22 0.69 -24.60
N ALA A 277 30.21 -0.09 -23.53
CA ALA A 277 30.02 0.44 -22.19
C ALA A 277 31.14 1.41 -21.78
N ASN A 278 32.41 1.11 -22.10
CA ASN A 278 33.53 1.96 -21.80
C ASN A 278 33.46 3.27 -22.60
N ILE A 279 33.08 3.24 -23.88
CA ILE A 279 32.88 4.44 -24.70
C ILE A 279 31.84 5.36 -24.02
N ILE A 280 30.75 4.81 -23.50
CA ILE A 280 29.71 5.59 -22.85
C ILE A 280 30.15 6.10 -21.47
N TYR A 281 30.65 5.21 -20.61
CA TYR A 281 30.83 5.50 -19.19
C TYR A 281 32.22 5.96 -18.81
N GLU A 282 33.27 5.60 -19.58
CA GLU A 282 34.64 6.05 -19.29
C GLU A 282 35.05 7.20 -20.21
N ASN A 283 34.90 7.02 -21.52
CA ASN A 283 35.35 8.02 -22.51
C ASN A 283 34.35 9.15 -22.70
N GLU A 284 33.04 8.88 -22.46
CA GLU A 284 31.93 9.82 -22.72
C GLU A 284 31.90 10.32 -24.18
N ASP A 285 32.44 9.51 -25.11
CA ASP A 285 32.59 9.87 -26.52
C ASP A 285 31.35 9.46 -27.33
N LYS A 286 30.53 10.45 -27.63
CA LYS A 286 29.29 10.24 -28.38
C LYS A 286 29.55 9.91 -29.86
N GLU A 287 30.63 10.43 -30.46
CA GLU A 287 30.96 10.18 -31.85
C GLU A 287 31.53 8.76 -32.04
N GLU A 288 32.41 8.35 -31.16
CA GLU A 288 32.92 6.98 -31.16
C GLU A 288 31.80 5.96 -30.92
N PHE A 289 30.84 6.28 -30.03
CA PHE A 289 29.65 5.44 -29.80
C PHE A 289 28.83 5.28 -31.09
N ILE A 290 28.55 6.39 -31.81
CA ILE A 290 27.83 6.34 -33.07
C ILE A 290 28.53 5.44 -34.06
N LYS A 291 29.82 5.65 -34.27
CA LYS A 291 30.65 4.90 -35.20
C LYS A 291 30.64 3.38 -34.89
N GLU A 292 30.76 3.02 -33.65
CA GLU A 292 30.81 1.61 -33.26
C GLU A 292 29.43 0.95 -33.41
N MET A 293 28.35 1.66 -33.10
CA MET A 293 26.98 1.16 -33.28
C MET A 293 26.61 1.03 -34.77
N ASP A 294 27.08 1.92 -35.65
CA ASP A 294 26.84 1.85 -37.09
C ASP A 294 27.52 0.63 -37.70
N LYS A 295 28.76 0.35 -37.33
CA LYS A 295 29.44 -0.92 -37.73
C LYS A 295 28.64 -2.13 -37.29
N LEU A 296 28.17 -2.11 -36.03
CA LEU A 296 27.38 -3.22 -35.50
C LEU A 296 26.05 -3.40 -36.26
N ILE A 297 25.41 -2.33 -36.71
CA ILE A 297 24.18 -2.37 -37.52
C ILE A 297 24.46 -3.00 -38.90
N GLU A 298 25.56 -2.57 -39.57
CA GLU A 298 25.96 -3.12 -40.86
C GLU A 298 26.25 -4.62 -40.83
N GLU A 299 26.85 -5.12 -39.74
CA GLU A 299 27.13 -6.52 -39.52
C GLU A 299 25.88 -7.43 -39.35
N LYS A 300 24.71 -6.83 -39.07
CA LYS A 300 23.49 -7.63 -38.88
C LYS A 300 22.95 -8.20 -40.18
N LYS A 301 22.62 -9.48 -40.15
CA LYS A 301 22.18 -10.24 -41.34
C LYS A 301 20.73 -9.95 -41.77
N THR A 302 19.86 -9.49 -40.87
CA THR A 302 18.44 -9.32 -41.14
C THR A 302 18.01 -7.87 -40.86
N GLU A 303 17.12 -7.34 -41.67
CA GLU A 303 16.61 -5.98 -41.50
C GLU A 303 15.91 -5.78 -40.13
N GLU A 304 15.20 -6.81 -39.65
CA GLU A 304 14.58 -6.75 -38.31
C GLU A 304 15.62 -6.54 -37.21
N ARG A 305 16.78 -7.22 -37.30
CA ARG A 305 17.87 -7.04 -36.31
C ARG A 305 18.56 -5.69 -36.47
N LYS A 306 18.76 -5.21 -37.69
CA LYS A 306 19.28 -3.87 -37.95
C LYS A 306 18.38 -2.82 -37.31
N GLN A 307 17.06 -2.91 -37.55
CA GLN A 307 16.11 -1.98 -36.97
C GLN A 307 16.15 -1.98 -35.44
N LYS A 308 16.18 -3.15 -34.79
CA LYS A 308 16.27 -3.24 -33.32
C LYS A 308 17.56 -2.62 -32.77
N VAL A 309 18.69 -2.83 -33.39
CA VAL A 309 19.97 -2.24 -32.95
C VAL A 309 19.95 -0.72 -33.19
N THR A 310 19.35 -0.26 -34.28
CA THR A 310 19.14 1.15 -34.55
C THR A 310 18.24 1.81 -33.47
N GLU A 311 17.17 1.14 -33.05
CA GLU A 311 16.32 1.59 -31.94
C GLU A 311 17.13 1.73 -30.63
N TYR A 312 18.01 0.77 -30.33
CA TYR A 312 18.86 0.82 -29.12
C TYR A 312 19.89 1.97 -29.22
N LYS A 313 20.51 2.16 -30.39
CA LYS A 313 21.40 3.30 -30.66
C LYS A 313 20.66 4.60 -30.41
N ASN A 314 19.51 4.79 -31.03
CA ASN A 314 18.71 6.01 -30.92
C ASN A 314 18.24 6.27 -29.47
N TYR A 315 17.85 5.22 -28.73
CA TYR A 315 17.52 5.34 -27.31
C TYR A 315 18.71 5.92 -26.52
N ILE A 316 19.91 5.39 -26.69
CA ILE A 316 21.10 5.86 -25.98
C ILE A 316 21.45 7.30 -26.37
N LEU A 317 21.37 7.63 -27.66
CA LEU A 317 21.66 8.99 -28.16
C LEU A 317 20.68 10.03 -27.65
N ASN A 318 19.39 9.70 -27.65
CA ASN A 318 18.33 10.60 -27.19
C ASN A 318 18.44 10.88 -25.68
N HIS A 319 19.00 9.94 -24.93
CA HIS A 319 19.13 10.05 -23.48
C HIS A 319 20.57 10.25 -23.00
N TRP A 320 21.48 10.60 -23.91
CA TRP A 320 22.93 10.71 -23.64
C TRP A 320 23.24 11.54 -22.39
N ILE A 321 22.70 12.75 -22.30
CA ILE A 321 22.92 13.66 -21.16
C ILE A 321 22.40 13.02 -19.86
N GLY A 322 21.24 12.36 -19.88
CA GLY A 322 20.69 11.68 -18.70
C GLY A 322 21.53 10.47 -18.26
N ILE A 323 22.17 9.78 -19.20
CA ILE A 323 23.07 8.66 -18.94
C ILE A 323 24.35 9.17 -18.27
N ILE A 324 24.92 10.25 -18.77
CA ILE A 324 26.12 10.88 -18.18
C ILE A 324 25.79 11.47 -16.80
N ASN A 325 24.65 12.16 -16.64
CA ASN A 325 24.21 12.66 -15.35
C ASN A 325 24.11 11.52 -14.31
N MET A 326 23.60 10.33 -14.71
CA MET A 326 23.49 9.17 -13.83
C MET A 326 24.84 8.65 -13.37
N LYS A 327 25.88 8.71 -14.19
CA LYS A 327 27.27 8.34 -13.81
C LYS A 327 27.72 9.16 -12.60
N TYR A 328 27.45 10.46 -12.60
CA TYR A 328 27.85 11.41 -11.55
C TYR A 328 26.82 11.56 -10.43
N SER A 329 25.67 10.90 -10.54
CA SER A 329 24.64 10.95 -9.50
C SER A 329 25.08 10.20 -8.23
N MET A 330 24.89 10.82 -7.07
CA MET A 330 25.11 10.17 -5.77
C MET A 330 24.16 8.99 -5.53
N CYS A 331 23.01 9.00 -6.18
CA CYS A 331 21.96 8.00 -6.03
C CYS A 331 21.66 7.33 -7.37
N LYS A 332 21.74 6.00 -7.40
CA LYS A 332 21.34 5.20 -8.56
C LYS A 332 19.86 4.83 -8.46
N SER A 333 19.18 4.67 -9.62
CA SER A 333 17.79 4.22 -9.65
C SER A 333 17.68 2.77 -9.19
N SER A 334 16.71 2.52 -8.31
CA SER A 334 16.28 1.19 -7.87
C SER A 334 14.79 0.97 -8.13
N MET A 335 14.21 1.71 -9.08
CA MET A 335 12.78 1.77 -9.29
C MET A 335 12.17 0.43 -9.70
N GLU A 336 12.87 -0.38 -10.49
CA GLU A 336 12.44 -1.74 -10.86
C GLU A 336 12.08 -2.60 -9.64
N ALA A 337 12.96 -2.59 -8.62
CA ALA A 337 12.68 -3.30 -7.37
C ALA A 337 11.50 -2.69 -6.60
N HIS A 338 11.35 -1.37 -6.65
CA HIS A 338 10.21 -0.70 -6.00
C HIS A 338 8.89 -1.01 -6.70
N ILE A 339 8.81 -1.00 -8.03
CA ILE A 339 7.60 -1.37 -8.76
C ILE A 339 7.17 -2.80 -8.44
N GLN A 340 8.10 -3.75 -8.44
CA GLN A 340 7.79 -5.13 -8.10
C GLN A 340 7.21 -5.24 -6.69
N HIS A 341 7.80 -4.57 -5.71
CA HIS A 341 7.36 -4.62 -4.31
C HIS A 341 6.18 -3.68 -4.02
N CYS A 342 6.08 -2.55 -4.72
CA CYS A 342 5.06 -1.54 -4.43
C CYS A 342 3.71 -1.84 -5.08
N ILE A 343 3.71 -2.31 -6.32
CA ILE A 343 2.46 -2.46 -7.09
C ILE A 343 2.22 -3.93 -7.45
N ALA A 344 3.22 -4.61 -8.03
CA ALA A 344 3.01 -5.95 -8.58
C ALA A 344 2.60 -6.97 -7.52
N SER A 345 3.14 -6.88 -6.30
CA SER A 345 2.80 -7.77 -5.19
C SER A 345 1.35 -7.65 -4.73
N SER A 346 0.71 -6.49 -4.90
CA SER A 346 -0.69 -6.25 -4.51
C SER A 346 -1.68 -6.86 -5.49
N PHE A 347 -1.24 -7.16 -6.71
CA PHE A 347 -2.06 -7.75 -7.75
C PHE A 347 -1.55 -9.16 -8.07
N SER A 348 -2.47 -10.09 -8.34
CA SER A 348 -2.13 -11.48 -8.62
C SER A 348 -1.24 -11.58 -9.88
N GLU A 349 -0.23 -12.45 -9.84
CA GLU A 349 0.58 -12.81 -11.02
C GLU A 349 -0.26 -13.53 -12.09
N VAL A 350 -1.33 -14.22 -11.68
CA VAL A 350 -2.29 -14.79 -12.61
C VAL A 350 -3.12 -13.66 -13.21
N PRO A 351 -3.25 -13.58 -14.56
CA PRO A 351 -4.04 -12.56 -15.21
C PRO A 351 -5.47 -12.52 -14.66
N LYS A 352 -5.80 -11.48 -13.92
CA LYS A 352 -7.13 -11.22 -13.37
C LYS A 352 -7.49 -9.77 -13.64
N ALA A 353 -8.72 -9.55 -14.06
CA ALA A 353 -9.27 -8.21 -14.17
C ALA A 353 -9.86 -7.77 -12.83
N TYR A 354 -9.65 -6.54 -12.46
CA TYR A 354 -10.15 -5.93 -11.25
C TYR A 354 -11.10 -4.77 -11.58
N SER A 355 -12.14 -4.57 -10.77
CA SER A 355 -12.95 -3.36 -10.91
C SER A 355 -12.11 -2.12 -10.59
N ARG A 356 -12.42 -0.97 -11.23
CA ARG A 356 -11.69 0.28 -11.02
C ARG A 356 -11.60 0.67 -9.55
N SER A 357 -12.71 0.57 -8.82
CA SER A 357 -12.75 0.86 -7.38
C SER A 357 -11.84 -0.06 -6.55
N THR A 358 -11.67 -1.33 -6.98
CA THR A 358 -10.73 -2.26 -6.33
C THR A 358 -9.29 -1.87 -6.59
N ILE A 359 -8.97 -1.49 -7.83
CA ILE A 359 -7.62 -1.03 -8.18
C ILE A 359 -7.26 0.18 -7.33
N GLN A 360 -8.13 1.20 -7.29
CA GLN A 360 -7.89 2.43 -6.54
C GLN A 360 -7.68 2.18 -5.05
N ILE A 361 -8.54 1.37 -4.42
CA ILE A 361 -8.40 1.05 -2.99
C ILE A 361 -7.12 0.26 -2.70
N ASN A 362 -6.78 -0.70 -3.56
CA ASN A 362 -5.56 -1.49 -3.39
C ASN A 362 -4.32 -0.62 -3.48
N LEU A 363 -4.25 0.25 -4.49
CA LEU A 363 -3.12 1.16 -4.68
C LEU A 363 -2.97 2.12 -3.50
N LYS A 364 -4.09 2.68 -3.00
CA LYS A 364 -4.04 3.64 -1.89
C LYS A 364 -3.63 2.98 -0.57
N LEU A 365 -4.16 1.81 -0.26
CA LEU A 365 -3.75 1.05 0.93
C LEU A 365 -2.28 0.61 0.85
N GLN A 366 -1.82 0.22 -0.33
CA GLN A 366 -0.42 -0.13 -0.57
C GLN A 366 0.50 1.09 -0.39
N GLU A 367 0.11 2.24 -0.92
CA GLU A 367 0.82 3.50 -0.73
C GLU A 367 0.97 3.83 0.77
N MET A 368 -0.13 3.77 1.52
CA MET A 368 -0.13 4.00 2.97
C MET A 368 0.83 3.05 3.70
N TYR A 369 0.74 1.75 3.39
CA TYR A 369 1.61 0.73 3.98
C TYR A 369 3.10 0.98 3.68
N LEU A 370 3.43 1.35 2.43
CA LEU A 370 4.81 1.65 2.01
C LEU A 370 5.37 2.93 2.65
N ASN A 371 4.49 3.83 3.07
CA ASN A 371 4.83 5.05 3.80
C ASN A 371 4.87 4.83 5.33
N GLY A 372 4.74 3.57 5.78
CA GLY A 372 4.89 3.20 7.19
C GLY A 372 3.63 3.36 8.02
N ILE A 373 2.47 3.66 7.40
CA ILE A 373 1.21 3.75 8.12
C ILE A 373 0.79 2.36 8.58
N ASP A 374 0.51 2.20 9.86
CA ASP A 374 -0.11 0.99 10.40
C ASP A 374 -1.56 0.90 9.90
N ILE A 375 -1.80 -0.04 8.99
CA ILE A 375 -3.13 -0.22 8.37
C ILE A 375 -4.19 -0.66 9.38
N ILE A 376 -3.79 -1.38 10.45
CA ILE A 376 -4.72 -1.81 11.50
C ILE A 376 -5.16 -0.58 12.29
N GLU A 377 -4.20 0.21 12.76
CA GLU A 377 -4.48 1.45 13.49
C GLU A 377 -5.28 2.45 12.64
N TYR A 378 -4.86 2.63 11.38
CA TYR A 378 -5.57 3.48 10.43
C TYR A 378 -7.04 3.05 10.28
N TYR A 379 -7.28 1.74 10.04
CA TYR A 379 -8.62 1.20 9.90
C TYR A 379 -9.47 1.49 11.14
N LEU A 380 -8.96 1.20 12.32
CA LEU A 380 -9.69 1.36 13.58
C LEU A 380 -10.02 2.83 13.87
N LYS A 381 -9.07 3.74 13.66
CA LYS A 381 -9.29 5.18 13.88
C LYS A 381 -10.28 5.78 12.88
N THR A 382 -10.26 5.34 11.62
CA THR A 382 -11.12 5.90 10.57
C THR A 382 -12.46 5.18 10.44
N TYR A 383 -12.66 4.06 11.12
CA TYR A 383 -13.87 3.25 11.03
C TYR A 383 -15.13 4.02 11.41
N ASN A 384 -15.09 4.76 12.52
CA ASN A 384 -16.19 5.55 13.04
C ASN A 384 -15.95 7.07 12.99
N SER A 385 -14.78 7.53 12.55
CA SER A 385 -14.45 8.95 12.44
C SER A 385 -14.60 9.44 11.01
N GLU A 386 -14.94 10.72 10.86
CA GLU A 386 -14.90 11.45 9.59
C GLU A 386 -13.64 12.31 9.45
N ASP A 387 -12.81 12.38 10.50
CA ASP A 387 -11.62 13.21 10.55
C ASP A 387 -10.49 12.68 9.65
N ASP A 388 -9.58 13.58 9.31
CA ASP A 388 -8.32 13.23 8.65
C ASP A 388 -7.43 12.40 9.59
N TYR A 389 -6.67 11.49 9.02
CA TYR A 389 -5.72 10.70 9.80
C TYR A 389 -4.39 11.46 9.95
N ILE A 390 -3.95 11.68 11.19
CA ILE A 390 -2.66 12.33 11.49
C ILE A 390 -1.60 11.24 11.70
N TYR A 391 -0.56 11.26 10.86
CA TYR A 391 0.58 10.36 10.97
C TYR A 391 1.82 11.12 11.47
N ASN A 392 2.30 10.75 12.65
CA ASN A 392 3.52 11.30 13.25
C ASN A 392 4.72 10.42 12.89
N ASN A 393 5.61 10.94 12.06
CA ASN A 393 6.83 10.24 11.64
C ASN A 393 7.83 10.00 12.80
N ASP A 394 7.62 10.59 13.99
CA ASP A 394 8.51 10.44 15.14
C ASP A 394 8.40 9.07 15.81
N ASP A 395 7.36 8.32 15.53
CA ASP A 395 7.23 6.93 15.96
C ASP A 395 8.01 6.01 14.99
N GLU A 396 9.35 6.11 14.98
CA GLU A 396 10.22 4.99 14.58
C GLU A 396 10.08 3.77 15.52
N LYS A 397 9.03 3.67 16.27
CA LYS A 397 8.58 2.40 16.82
C LYS A 397 8.12 1.54 15.65
N LYS A 398 9.11 0.92 15.00
CA LYS A 398 8.88 -0.28 14.21
C LYS A 398 7.98 -1.16 15.04
N VAL A 399 6.70 -1.21 14.69
CA VAL A 399 5.89 -2.36 15.06
C VAL A 399 6.61 -3.52 14.40
N ASN A 400 7.36 -4.26 15.19
CA ASN A 400 8.22 -5.32 14.71
C ASN A 400 7.28 -6.49 14.41
N PHE A 401 6.66 -6.49 13.22
CA PHE A 401 5.74 -7.54 12.78
C PHE A 401 6.39 -8.93 12.78
N SER A 402 7.74 -9.02 12.89
CA SER A 402 8.43 -10.28 13.18
C SER A 402 8.00 -10.91 14.51
N LEU A 403 7.44 -10.14 15.45
CA LEU A 403 6.86 -10.67 16.68
C LEU A 403 5.55 -11.45 16.41
N PHE A 404 4.81 -11.11 15.37
CA PHE A 404 3.64 -11.88 14.95
C PHE A 404 4.00 -13.15 14.16
N GLU A 405 5.19 -13.20 13.56
CA GLU A 405 5.67 -14.39 12.84
C GLU A 405 6.36 -15.42 13.75
N LYS A 406 6.84 -15.04 14.96
CA LYS A 406 7.70 -15.89 15.79
C LYS A 406 7.12 -16.32 17.12
N SER A 407 6.00 -15.79 17.60
CA SER A 407 5.50 -16.19 18.93
C SER A 407 4.40 -17.22 18.84
N THR A 408 4.76 -18.48 18.96
CA THR A 408 3.82 -19.57 19.30
C THR A 408 3.46 -19.62 20.79
N SER A 409 3.94 -18.73 21.65
CA SER A 409 3.76 -18.87 23.09
C SER A 409 3.66 -17.61 23.96
N ASN A 410 3.94 -16.39 23.47
CA ASN A 410 3.85 -15.21 24.34
C ASN A 410 3.22 -14.02 23.62
N ILE A 411 2.05 -13.60 24.11
CA ILE A 411 1.44 -12.30 23.75
C ILE A 411 2.15 -11.24 24.58
N PRO A 412 2.88 -10.28 24.01
CA PRO A 412 3.41 -9.16 24.77
C PRO A 412 2.24 -8.29 25.25
N VAL A 413 2.03 -8.23 26.53
CA VAL A 413 1.17 -7.24 27.18
C VAL A 413 2.01 -5.97 27.28
N ALA A 414 2.04 -5.13 26.27
CA ALA A 414 2.38 -3.73 26.41
C ALA A 414 2.42 -3.02 25.05
N SER A 415 1.48 -2.26 24.82
CA SER A 415 1.42 -0.94 24.22
C SER A 415 -0.02 -0.64 23.82
N SER A 416 -0.40 0.59 23.76
CA SER A 416 -1.75 1.19 23.71
C SER A 416 -2.71 0.71 22.58
N CYS A 417 -2.43 -0.41 21.94
CA CYS A 417 -3.26 -1.04 20.89
C CYS A 417 -3.47 -2.54 21.15
N ASN A 418 -3.60 -2.96 22.42
CA ASN A 418 -4.00 -4.31 22.72
C ASN A 418 -5.49 -4.50 22.31
N PRO A 419 -5.84 -5.49 21.45
CA PRO A 419 -7.23 -5.76 21.09
C PRO A 419 -8.16 -5.95 22.29
N VAL A 420 -7.62 -6.48 23.40
CA VAL A 420 -8.34 -6.60 24.69
C VAL A 420 -8.63 -5.23 25.27
N SER A 421 -7.69 -4.29 25.20
CA SER A 421 -7.90 -2.93 25.72
C SER A 421 -8.91 -2.13 24.91
N LEU A 422 -9.03 -2.38 23.60
CA LEU A 422 -10.04 -1.73 22.76
C LEU A 422 -11.45 -2.24 23.07
N VAL A 423 -11.63 -3.55 23.21
CA VAL A 423 -12.91 -4.14 23.62
C VAL A 423 -13.23 -3.74 25.06
N LEU A 424 -12.27 -3.81 25.99
CA LEU A 424 -12.46 -3.39 27.38
C LEU A 424 -12.55 -1.88 27.55
N HIS A 425 -11.85 -1.08 26.73
CA HIS A 425 -11.94 0.37 26.73
C HIS A 425 -13.31 0.86 26.22
N ASN A 426 -13.85 0.21 25.20
CA ASN A 426 -15.21 0.48 24.75
C ASN A 426 -16.25 0.06 25.81
N ILE A 427 -16.02 -1.06 26.52
CA ILE A 427 -16.89 -1.49 27.63
C ILE A 427 -16.78 -0.54 28.83
N ALA A 428 -15.55 -0.09 29.19
CA ALA A 428 -15.32 0.76 30.36
C ALA A 428 -15.75 2.23 30.19
N ASN A 429 -15.84 2.73 28.96
CA ASN A 429 -16.31 4.10 28.70
C ASN A 429 -17.84 4.23 28.66
N TYR A 430 -18.57 3.12 28.81
CA TYR A 430 -20.04 3.09 28.81
C TYR A 430 -20.64 2.43 30.07
N ALA A 431 -19.82 2.04 31.04
CA ALA A 431 -20.25 1.60 32.38
C ALA A 431 -20.15 2.75 33.39
#